data_f29698ee2287a87b0d138de1777510b1
#
_entry.id   f29698ee2287a87b0d138de1777510b1
#
_cell.length_a   1.000
_cell.length_b   1.000
_cell.length_c   1.000
_cell.angle_alpha   90.00
_cell.angle_beta   90.00
_cell.angle_gamma   90.00
#
_symmetry.space_group_name_H-M   'P 1'
#
loop_
_entity.id
_entity.type
_entity.pdbx_description
1 polymer ?
#
loop_
_entity_poly.entity_id
_entity_poly.type
_entity_poly.pdbx_seq_one_letter_code
_entity_poly.pdbx_strand_id
1 'polypeptide(L)'
;MTTQPAHHPEDERLARAGPRDMTLYTRPGCHLCEEAKTAIAPLLREFGATLREVNVDEDPILQERYGWDVPVIFLGPRKVAKHQINREQFRRQLRDAR
;
A
#
# COMPACT_ATOMS: atom_id res chain seq x y z
N MET A 1 -4.64 29.90 11.68
CA MET A 1 -4.91 29.37 10.37
C MET A 1 -4.27 28.01 10.19
N THR A 2 -5.03 27.08 9.72
CA THR A 2 -4.54 25.75 9.54
C THR A 2 -3.78 25.65 8.23
N THR A 3 -2.55 25.20 8.30
CA THR A 3 -1.78 24.94 7.11
C THR A 3 -2.12 23.55 6.61
N GLN A 4 -2.61 23.48 5.40
CA GLN A 4 -2.82 22.17 4.80
C GLN A 4 -1.47 21.53 4.56
N PRO A 5 -1.32 20.23 4.83
CA PRO A 5 -0.11 19.53 4.44
C PRO A 5 0.11 19.72 2.95
N ALA A 6 1.35 19.89 2.57
CA ALA A 6 1.66 19.97 1.16
C ALA A 6 1.09 18.75 0.44
N HIS A 7 0.48 19.01 -0.71
CA HIS A 7 -0.03 17.94 -1.53
C HIS A 7 1.14 17.09 -2.05
N HIS A 8 1.17 15.83 -1.69
CA HIS A 8 2.24 14.94 -2.08
C HIS A 8 1.86 14.20 -3.36
N PRO A 9 2.82 13.98 -4.29
CA PRO A 9 2.54 13.23 -5.51
C PRO A 9 1.90 11.85 -5.28
N GLU A 10 2.23 11.21 -4.15
CA GLU A 10 1.60 9.93 -3.82
C GLU A 10 0.10 10.05 -3.63
N ASP A 11 -0.36 11.18 -3.10
CA ASP A 11 -1.80 11.40 -2.92
C ASP A 11 -2.53 11.38 -4.27
N GLU A 12 -1.93 11.98 -5.28
CA GLU A 12 -2.52 11.97 -6.62
C GLU A 12 -2.47 10.59 -7.24
N ARG A 13 -1.38 9.86 -7.04
CA ARG A 13 -1.26 8.51 -7.57
C ARG A 13 -2.31 7.59 -6.96
N LEU A 14 -2.51 7.70 -5.65
CA LEU A 14 -3.53 6.90 -4.97
C LEU A 14 -4.92 7.27 -5.46
N ALA A 15 -5.20 8.56 -5.64
CA ALA A 15 -6.50 9.02 -6.10
C ALA A 15 -6.82 8.52 -7.51
N ARG A 16 -5.79 8.32 -8.34
CA ARG A 16 -5.96 7.87 -9.72
C ARG A 16 -5.81 6.37 -9.90
N ALA A 17 -5.45 5.67 -8.84
CA ALA A 17 -5.22 4.24 -8.93
C ALA A 17 -6.52 3.50 -9.23
N GLY A 18 -6.41 2.49 -10.08
CA GLY A 18 -7.54 1.64 -10.40
C GLY A 18 -7.90 0.73 -9.23
N PRO A 19 -9.06 0.07 -9.30
CA PRO A 19 -9.55 -0.73 -8.17
C PRO A 19 -8.67 -1.92 -7.82
N ARG A 20 -7.81 -2.36 -8.73
CA ARG A 20 -6.89 -3.48 -8.47
C ARG A 20 -5.43 -3.07 -8.60
N ASP A 21 -5.16 -1.78 -8.56
CA ASP A 21 -3.79 -1.28 -8.48
C ASP A 21 -3.42 -1.16 -7.01
N MET A 22 -2.43 -1.93 -6.61
CA MET A 22 -2.00 -1.96 -5.21
C MET A 22 -0.74 -1.14 -5.02
N THR A 23 -0.66 -0.47 -3.88
CA THR A 23 0.54 0.24 -3.48
C THR A 23 0.99 -0.29 -2.12
N LEU A 24 2.25 -0.69 -2.04
CA LEU A 24 2.86 -1.15 -0.80
C LEU A 24 3.89 -0.13 -0.36
N TYR A 25 3.63 0.52 0.77
CA TYR A 25 4.63 1.38 1.39
C TYR A 25 5.48 0.52 2.30
N THR A 26 6.79 0.55 2.07
CA THR A 26 7.73 -0.36 2.68
C THR A 26 9.02 0.37 3.01
N ARG A 27 9.95 -0.30 3.67
CA ARG A 27 11.30 0.21 3.91
C ARG A 27 12.29 -0.94 3.95
N PRO A 28 13.58 -0.66 3.67
CA PRO A 28 14.61 -1.70 3.72
C PRO A 28 14.70 -2.33 5.09
N GLY A 29 14.95 -3.64 5.13
CA GLY A 29 15.12 -4.35 6.39
C GLY A 29 13.81 -4.64 7.12
N CYS A 30 12.68 -4.40 6.51
CA CYS A 30 11.39 -4.66 7.13
C CYS A 30 10.96 -6.09 6.88
N HIS A 31 11.04 -6.93 7.91
CA HIS A 31 10.69 -8.33 7.81
C HIS A 31 9.21 -8.52 7.48
N LEU A 32 8.36 -7.75 8.14
CA LEU A 32 6.91 -7.83 7.88
C LEU A 32 6.56 -7.41 6.46
N CYS A 33 7.32 -6.48 5.89
CA CYS A 33 7.12 -6.07 4.51
C CYS A 33 7.41 -7.21 3.54
N GLU A 34 8.48 -7.98 3.81
CA GLU A 34 8.81 -9.13 2.99
C GLU A 34 7.73 -10.21 3.10
N GLU A 35 7.22 -10.44 4.30
CA GLU A 35 6.13 -11.39 4.50
C GLU A 35 4.88 -10.94 3.74
N ALA A 36 4.58 -9.66 3.78
CA ALA A 36 3.42 -9.13 3.05
C ALA A 36 3.57 -9.35 1.55
N LYS A 37 4.74 -9.08 1.00
CA LYS A 37 4.96 -9.29 -0.43
C LYS A 37 4.77 -10.76 -0.81
N THR A 38 5.27 -11.65 0.01
CA THR A 38 5.11 -13.08 -0.24
C THR A 38 3.64 -13.48 -0.21
N ALA A 39 2.89 -12.93 0.74
CA ALA A 39 1.47 -13.26 0.87
C ALA A 39 0.63 -12.74 -0.29
N ILE A 40 0.95 -11.55 -0.81
CA ILE A 40 0.13 -10.95 -1.86
C ILE A 40 0.52 -11.39 -3.27
N ALA A 41 1.73 -11.89 -3.48
CA ALA A 41 2.19 -12.25 -4.81
C ALA A 41 1.24 -13.20 -5.55
N PRO A 42 0.74 -14.30 -4.94
CA PRO A 42 -0.21 -15.16 -5.64
C PRO A 42 -1.53 -14.45 -5.96
N LEU A 43 -1.93 -13.53 -5.08
CA LEU A 43 -3.20 -12.81 -5.27
C LEU A 43 -3.12 -11.83 -6.44
N LEU A 44 -1.95 -11.25 -6.68
CA LEU A 44 -1.76 -10.39 -7.84
C LEU A 44 -2.07 -11.15 -9.13
N ARG A 45 -1.56 -12.37 -9.24
CA ARG A 45 -1.81 -13.19 -10.42
C ARG A 45 -3.27 -13.63 -10.50
N GLU A 46 -3.81 -14.04 -9.38
CA GLU A 46 -5.18 -14.55 -9.34
C GLU A 46 -6.19 -13.50 -9.78
N PHE A 47 -6.00 -12.25 -9.39
CA PHE A 47 -6.98 -11.20 -9.64
C PHE A 47 -6.57 -10.22 -10.75
N GLY A 48 -5.44 -10.46 -11.39
CA GLY A 48 -4.95 -9.53 -12.41
C GLY A 48 -4.62 -8.16 -11.81
N ALA A 49 -4.10 -8.14 -10.60
CA ALA A 49 -3.77 -6.91 -9.90
C ALA A 49 -2.31 -6.54 -10.12
N THR A 50 -2.01 -5.26 -9.95
CA THR A 50 -0.64 -4.75 -10.07
C THR A 50 -0.14 -4.32 -8.71
N LEU A 51 1.18 -4.30 -8.53
CA LEU A 51 1.79 -3.86 -7.28
C LEU A 51 2.86 -2.83 -7.57
N ARG A 52 2.77 -1.70 -6.90
CA ARG A 52 3.79 -0.67 -6.89
C ARG A 52 4.37 -0.60 -5.48
N GLU A 53 5.69 -0.75 -5.36
CA GLU A 53 6.37 -0.64 -4.06
C GLU A 53 6.97 0.74 -3.92
N VAL A 54 6.81 1.33 -2.74
CA VAL A 54 7.33 2.66 -2.45
C VAL A 54 8.16 2.57 -1.18
N ASN A 55 9.44 2.94 -1.27
CA ASN A 55 10.34 2.97 -0.12
C ASN A 55 10.13 4.30 0.61
N VAL A 56 9.53 4.24 1.80
CA VAL A 56 9.21 5.47 2.53
C VAL A 56 10.46 6.18 3.04
N ASP A 57 11.59 5.47 3.15
CA ASP A 57 12.83 6.09 3.61
C ASP A 57 13.42 7.08 2.59
N GLU A 58 12.93 7.04 1.35
CA GLU A 58 13.40 7.95 0.33
C GLU A 58 12.67 9.30 0.33
N ASP A 59 11.66 9.45 1.19
CA ASP A 59 10.83 10.65 1.20
C ASP A 59 10.43 10.96 2.63
N PRO A 60 10.89 12.10 3.19
CA PRO A 60 10.60 12.43 4.60
C PRO A 60 9.12 12.52 4.93
N ILE A 61 8.30 12.95 3.99
CA ILE A 61 6.86 13.05 4.23
C ILE A 61 6.24 11.66 4.33
N LEU A 62 6.64 10.76 3.44
CA LEU A 62 6.14 9.39 3.49
C LEU A 62 6.67 8.64 4.71
N GLN A 63 7.91 8.91 5.09
CA GLN A 63 8.49 8.32 6.28
C GLN A 63 7.69 8.73 7.52
N GLU A 64 7.31 9.99 7.61
CA GLU A 64 6.50 10.47 8.71
C GLU A 64 5.11 9.85 8.71
N ARG A 65 4.49 9.75 7.53
CA ARG A 65 3.13 9.21 7.41
C ARG A 65 3.06 7.72 7.69
N TYR A 66 4.01 6.96 7.17
CA TYR A 66 3.88 5.50 7.11
C TYR A 66 5.03 4.74 7.76
N GLY A 67 6.13 5.40 8.07
CA GLY A 67 7.34 4.70 8.49
C GLY A 67 7.18 3.80 9.70
N TRP A 68 6.31 4.18 10.62
CA TRP A 68 6.05 3.38 11.83
C TRP A 68 5.04 2.27 11.60
N ASP A 69 4.32 2.33 10.48
CA ASP A 69 3.22 1.42 10.21
C ASP A 69 3.50 0.42 9.09
N VAL A 70 4.69 0.49 8.47
CA VAL A 70 4.99 -0.40 7.35
C VAL A 70 4.90 -1.88 7.77
N PRO A 71 4.44 -2.74 6.89
CA PRO A 71 3.93 -2.47 5.56
C PRO A 71 2.56 -1.83 5.60
N VAL A 72 2.35 -0.82 4.74
CA VAL A 72 1.04 -0.18 4.57
C VAL A 72 0.60 -0.46 3.15
N ILE A 73 -0.59 -1.01 2.98
CA ILE A 73 -1.07 -1.43 1.68
C ILE A 73 -2.34 -0.67 1.33
N PHE A 74 -2.33 -0.07 0.14
CA PHE A 74 -3.51 0.55 -0.46
C PHE A 74 -3.98 -0.32 -1.61
N LEU A 75 -5.29 -0.43 -1.74
CA LEU A 75 -5.94 -1.03 -2.90
C LEU A 75 -6.73 0.09 -3.56
N GLY A 76 -6.27 0.53 -4.75
CA GLY A 76 -6.77 1.77 -5.30
C GLY A 76 -6.49 2.90 -4.32
N PRO A 77 -7.45 3.78 -4.10
CA PRO A 77 -7.24 4.91 -3.18
C PRO A 77 -7.46 4.57 -1.71
N ARG A 78 -7.80 3.32 -1.36
CA ARG A 78 -8.15 2.95 0.00
C ARG A 78 -7.03 2.19 0.71
N LYS A 79 -6.75 2.59 1.94
CA LYS A 79 -5.84 1.82 2.80
C LYS A 79 -6.57 0.58 3.28
N VAL A 80 -6.00 -0.58 3.02
CA VAL A 80 -6.64 -1.87 3.34
C VAL A 80 -5.87 -2.68 4.38
N ALA A 81 -4.60 -2.35 4.64
CA ALA A 81 -3.84 -3.07 5.65
C ALA A 81 -2.67 -2.25 6.13
N LYS A 82 -2.24 -2.51 7.36
CA LYS A 82 -0.97 -2.01 7.90
C LYS A 82 -0.40 -3.07 8.84
N HIS A 83 0.93 -3.09 8.97
CA HIS A 83 1.71 -4.03 9.78
C HIS A 83 1.64 -5.46 9.28
N GLN A 84 0.47 -6.03 9.20
CA GLN A 84 0.27 -7.41 8.78
C GLN A 84 -0.90 -7.51 7.83
N ILE A 85 -0.87 -8.54 7.00
CA ILE A 85 -1.94 -8.78 6.05
C ILE A 85 -2.70 -10.05 6.47
N ASN A 86 -4.03 -9.95 6.46
CA ASN A 86 -4.88 -11.11 6.60
C ASN A 86 -5.26 -11.55 5.18
N ARG A 87 -4.71 -12.69 4.75
CA ARG A 87 -4.85 -13.15 3.37
C ARG A 87 -6.31 -13.35 2.97
N GLU A 88 -7.12 -13.94 3.84
CA GLU A 88 -8.52 -14.17 3.56
C GLU A 88 -9.29 -12.88 3.36
N GLN A 89 -9.09 -11.93 4.27
CA GLN A 89 -9.75 -10.64 4.18
C GLN A 89 -9.30 -9.88 2.93
N PHE A 90 -8.01 -9.95 2.65
CA PHE A 90 -7.44 -9.26 1.50
C PHE A 90 -7.97 -9.85 0.20
N ARG A 91 -8.11 -11.16 0.13
CA ARG A 91 -8.68 -11.82 -1.03
C ARG A 91 -10.12 -11.34 -1.28
N ARG A 92 -10.90 -11.18 -0.22
CA ARG A 92 -12.26 -10.67 -0.35
C ARG A 92 -12.27 -9.24 -0.88
N GLN A 93 -11.37 -8.40 -0.38
CA GLN A 93 -11.29 -7.02 -0.83
C GLN A 93 -10.94 -6.96 -2.32
N LEU A 94 -10.01 -7.80 -2.77
CA LEU A 94 -9.66 -7.86 -4.19
C LEU A 94 -10.81 -8.34 -5.04
N ARG A 95 -11.51 -9.37 -4.56
CA ARG A 95 -12.66 -9.91 -5.31
C ARG A 95 -13.74 -8.86 -5.47
N ASP A 96 -13.96 -8.05 -4.45
CA ASP A 96 -15.01 -7.03 -4.47
C ASP A 96 -14.57 -5.74 -5.15
N ALA A 97 -13.29 -5.59 -5.47
CA ALA A 97 -12.77 -4.39 -6.11
C ALA A 97 -13.18 -4.35 -7.58
N ARG A 98 -13.78 -3.23 -7.99
CA ARG A 98 -14.29 -3.04 -9.35
C ARG A 98 -14.06 -1.64 -9.84
#